data_583fd8cc2097e49515d2fd62295792a3
#
_entry.id   583fd8cc2097e49515d2fd62295792a3
#
_cell.length_a   1.000
_cell.length_b   1.000
_cell.length_c   1.000
_cell.angle_alpha   90.00
_cell.angle_beta   90.00
_cell.angle_gamma   90.00
#
_symmetry.space_group_name_H-M   'P 1'
#
loop_
_entity.id
_entity.type
_entity.pdbx_description
1 polymer ?
#
loop_
_entity_poly.entity_id
_entity_poly.type
_entity_poly.pdbx_seq_one_letter_code
_entity_poly.pdbx_strand_id
1 'polypeptide(L)'
;MSGVASNAGAAGVDGQECSAYTRSDEAWTQWRDALLEELRRKTYRVSPVRRVRIPKGDGKTRPLGIPTVKDRVVQTAVAIVLLPVWEADSPPQSYAYRPKRNAQQAMDAISKALRSGRTEVIDADLSGYFDSIPHRELLRLVARRVSDGRILALIKAWLRAPIVERDPATGRTHITGNRRGTPQGGVISPRPV
;
A
#
# COMPACT_ATOMS: atom_id res chain seq x y z
N MET A 1 -2.57 4.52 15.96
CA MET A 1 -1.14 4.15 15.75
C MET A 1 -0.80 2.66 15.90
N SER A 2 -1.58 1.89 16.61
CA SER A 2 -1.31 0.46 16.86
C SER A 2 -0.93 -0.34 15.60
N GLY A 3 -1.57 -0.10 14.46
CA GLY A 3 -1.31 -0.86 13.24
C GLY A 3 0.02 -0.56 12.51
N VAL A 4 0.59 0.65 12.63
CA VAL A 4 1.90 0.98 12.00
C VAL A 4 3.05 0.62 12.94
N ALA A 5 2.88 0.82 14.24
CA ALA A 5 3.88 0.49 15.25
C ALA A 5 4.00 -1.02 15.48
N SER A 6 2.88 -1.77 15.47
CA SER A 6 2.89 -3.23 15.66
C SER A 6 3.58 -4.00 14.54
N ASN A 7 3.69 -3.42 13.34
CA ASN A 7 4.35 -4.08 12.21
C ASN A 7 5.89 -3.98 12.24
N ALA A 8 6.50 -3.27 13.20
CA ALA A 8 7.96 -3.10 13.33
C ALA A 8 8.69 -2.99 11.98
N GLY A 9 8.07 -2.32 11.01
CA GLY A 9 8.51 -2.33 9.62
C GLY A 9 9.80 -1.55 9.43
N ALA A 10 10.65 -2.02 8.54
CA ALA A 10 11.91 -1.39 8.19
C ALA A 10 11.78 0.11 7.85
N ALA A 11 12.83 0.88 8.13
CA ALA A 11 12.91 2.31 7.84
C ALA A 11 12.80 2.60 6.34
N GLY A 12 12.21 3.74 5.98
CA GLY A 12 12.18 4.26 4.62
C GLY A 12 13.53 4.79 4.14
N VAL A 13 13.50 5.74 3.20
CA VAL A 13 14.72 6.43 2.70
C VAL A 13 15.36 7.35 3.73
N ASP A 14 14.60 7.79 4.72
CA ASP A 14 15.02 8.67 5.83
C ASP A 14 15.75 7.92 6.94
N GLY A 15 15.82 6.60 6.90
CA GLY A 15 16.43 5.77 7.94
C GLY A 15 15.69 5.77 9.28
N GLN A 16 14.49 6.39 9.35
CA GLN A 16 13.73 6.50 10.60
C GLN A 16 12.83 5.28 10.82
N GLU A 17 12.95 4.66 11.99
CA GLU A 17 12.08 3.58 12.44
C GLU A 17 10.90 4.11 13.27
N CYS A 18 9.89 3.29 13.49
CA CYS A 18 8.74 3.67 14.34
C CYS A 18 9.15 4.07 15.76
N SER A 19 10.17 3.42 16.30
CA SER A 19 10.76 3.71 17.63
C SER A 19 11.22 5.17 17.79
N ALA A 20 11.68 5.81 16.70
CA ALA A 20 12.10 7.20 16.72
C ALA A 20 10.96 8.17 17.10
N TYR A 21 9.73 7.81 16.77
CA TYR A 21 8.53 8.63 16.98
C TYR A 21 7.73 8.24 18.23
N THR A 22 7.99 7.09 18.82
CA THR A 22 7.24 6.53 19.95
C THR A 22 8.06 6.42 21.23
N ARG A 23 9.14 7.21 21.35
CA ARG A 23 10.03 7.20 22.53
C ARG A 23 9.32 7.64 23.81
N SER A 24 8.40 8.59 23.72
CA SER A 24 7.51 9.03 24.79
C SER A 24 6.19 9.52 24.21
N ASP A 25 5.16 9.66 25.05
CA ASP A 25 3.85 10.19 24.65
C ASP A 25 3.94 11.65 24.19
N GLU A 26 4.84 12.44 24.79
CA GLU A 26 5.09 13.83 24.40
C GLU A 26 5.73 13.90 23.01
N ALA A 27 6.76 13.11 22.74
CA ALA A 27 7.44 13.07 21.44
C ALA A 27 6.46 12.64 20.33
N TRP A 28 5.63 11.63 20.63
CA TRP A 28 4.56 11.22 19.71
C TRP A 28 3.55 12.33 19.44
N THR A 29 3.08 13.00 20.49
CA THR A 29 2.08 14.07 20.38
C THR A 29 2.63 15.24 19.57
N GLN A 30 3.84 15.68 19.85
CA GLN A 30 4.51 16.76 19.12
C GLN A 30 4.67 16.42 17.62
N TRP A 31 5.15 15.24 17.32
CA TRP A 31 5.33 14.78 15.94
C TRP A 31 4.00 14.68 15.20
N ARG A 32 2.96 14.09 15.83
CA ARG A 32 1.62 14.00 15.29
C ARG A 32 1.04 15.36 14.96
N ASP A 33 1.16 16.32 15.88
CA ASP A 33 0.59 17.65 15.72
C ASP A 33 1.30 18.43 14.61
N ALA A 34 2.62 18.28 14.49
CA ALA A 34 3.39 18.83 13.38
C ALA A 34 2.94 18.23 12.04
N LEU A 35 2.73 16.91 11.95
CA LEU A 35 2.23 16.26 10.73
C LEU A 35 0.80 16.72 10.38
N LEU A 36 -0.08 16.88 11.37
CA LEU A 36 -1.44 17.39 11.16
C LEU A 36 -1.39 18.82 10.61
N GLU A 37 -0.49 19.66 11.10
CA GLU A 37 -0.33 21.02 10.62
C GLU A 37 0.20 21.06 9.18
N GLU A 38 1.15 20.20 8.82
CA GLU A 38 1.60 20.06 7.44
C GLU A 38 0.44 19.68 6.48
N LEU A 39 -0.42 18.74 6.90
CA LEU A 39 -1.59 18.34 6.12
C LEU A 39 -2.60 19.46 5.98
N ARG A 40 -2.89 20.21 7.05
CA ARG A 40 -3.80 21.36 7.05
C ARG A 40 -3.29 22.48 6.14
N ARG A 41 -2.01 22.80 6.24
CA ARG A 41 -1.36 23.84 5.40
C ARG A 41 -1.04 23.39 3.98
N LYS A 42 -1.29 22.11 3.64
CA LYS A 42 -0.95 21.52 2.34
C LYS A 42 0.55 21.57 2.02
N THR A 43 1.39 21.59 3.05
CA THR A 43 2.86 21.57 2.93
C THR A 43 3.44 20.17 2.99
N TYR A 44 2.64 19.15 3.37
CA TYR A 44 3.05 17.76 3.34
C TYR A 44 3.54 17.36 1.95
N ARG A 45 4.71 16.70 1.91
CA ARG A 45 5.32 16.16 0.69
C ARG A 45 5.61 14.69 0.89
N VAL A 46 5.25 13.91 -0.11
CA VAL A 46 5.52 12.47 -0.15
C VAL A 46 7.02 12.25 -0.35
N SER A 47 7.59 11.37 0.45
CA SER A 47 9.00 10.98 0.35
C SER A 47 9.21 9.92 -0.75
N PRO A 48 10.41 9.81 -1.31
CA PRO A 48 10.75 8.68 -2.17
C PRO A 48 10.57 7.34 -1.46
N VAL A 49 10.26 6.30 -2.23
CA VAL A 49 10.07 4.94 -1.72
C VAL A 49 11.39 4.17 -1.81
N ARG A 50 11.88 3.62 -0.70
CA ARG A 50 13.06 2.75 -0.70
C ARG A 50 12.70 1.37 -1.25
N ARG A 51 13.36 0.95 -2.33
CA ARG A 51 13.19 -0.39 -2.91
C ARG A 51 14.21 -1.36 -2.34
N VAL A 52 13.71 -2.52 -1.91
CA VAL A 52 14.51 -3.66 -1.48
C VAL A 52 14.08 -4.89 -2.27
N ARG A 53 15.01 -5.73 -2.66
CA ARG A 53 14.71 -7.02 -3.33
C ARG A 53 14.70 -8.15 -2.32
N ILE A 54 13.58 -8.84 -2.21
CA ILE A 54 13.41 -9.99 -1.32
C ILE A 54 13.51 -11.26 -2.16
N PRO A 55 14.33 -12.27 -1.76
CA PRO A 55 14.39 -13.55 -2.46
C PRO A 55 13.02 -14.25 -2.47
N LYS A 56 12.68 -14.85 -3.61
CA LYS A 56 11.62 -15.86 -3.75
C LYS A 56 12.26 -17.24 -3.73
N GLY A 57 11.49 -18.26 -3.30
CA GLY A 57 11.98 -19.63 -3.22
C GLY A 57 12.40 -20.28 -4.54
N ASP A 58 12.14 -19.64 -5.67
CA ASP A 58 12.49 -20.08 -7.04
C ASP A 58 13.76 -19.42 -7.60
N GLY A 59 14.58 -18.81 -6.76
CA GLY A 59 15.81 -18.09 -7.17
C GLY A 59 15.54 -16.68 -7.75
N LYS A 60 14.28 -16.27 -7.91
CA LYS A 60 13.90 -14.93 -8.34
C LYS A 60 13.83 -13.97 -7.15
N THR A 61 13.81 -12.68 -7.42
CA THR A 61 13.62 -11.66 -6.41
C THR A 61 12.27 -10.94 -6.61
N ARG A 62 11.68 -10.51 -5.50
CA ARG A 62 10.48 -9.68 -5.47
C ARG A 62 10.85 -8.27 -5.02
N PRO A 63 10.57 -7.23 -5.82
CA PRO A 63 10.79 -5.85 -5.39
C PRO A 63 9.77 -5.46 -4.32
N LEU A 64 10.23 -4.94 -3.18
CA LEU A 64 9.40 -4.40 -2.12
C LEU A 64 9.70 -2.91 -1.98
N GLY A 65 8.68 -2.06 -2.02
CA GLY A 65 8.78 -0.63 -1.77
C GLY A 65 8.48 -0.32 -0.30
N ILE A 66 9.40 0.38 0.37
CA ILE A 66 9.27 0.76 1.77
C ILE A 66 9.12 2.28 1.86
N PRO A 67 7.90 2.81 2.09
CA PRO A 67 7.68 4.23 2.36
C PRO A 67 8.24 4.61 3.73
N THR A 68 8.45 5.91 3.96
CA THR A 68 8.80 6.43 5.29
C THR A 68 7.69 6.15 6.31
N VAL A 69 8.00 6.19 7.59
CA VAL A 69 7.00 6.03 8.67
C VAL A 69 5.92 7.11 8.54
N LYS A 70 6.33 8.33 8.24
CA LYS A 70 5.45 9.47 8.01
C LYS A 70 4.42 9.17 6.92
N ASP A 71 4.89 8.72 5.76
CA ASP A 71 4.01 8.37 4.64
C ASP A 71 3.10 7.19 4.98
N ARG A 72 3.61 6.16 5.67
CA ARG A 72 2.79 5.03 6.13
C ARG A 72 1.65 5.45 7.06
N VAL A 73 1.88 6.40 7.95
CA VAL A 73 0.84 6.93 8.85
C VAL A 73 -0.25 7.65 8.05
N VAL A 74 0.12 8.52 7.12
CA VAL A 74 -0.84 9.24 6.28
C VAL A 74 -1.59 8.27 5.36
N GLN A 75 -0.90 7.32 4.73
CA GLN A 75 -1.54 6.26 3.92
C GLN A 75 -2.53 5.43 4.73
N THR A 76 -2.15 5.04 5.97
CA THR A 76 -3.05 4.29 6.86
C THR A 76 -4.29 5.09 7.22
N ALA A 77 -4.14 6.37 7.55
CA ALA A 77 -5.27 7.24 7.86
C ALA A 77 -6.24 7.34 6.67
N VAL A 78 -5.74 7.58 5.46
CA VAL A 78 -6.56 7.61 4.24
C VAL A 78 -7.19 6.24 3.98
N ALA A 79 -6.46 5.14 4.14
CA ALA A 79 -6.98 3.80 3.95
C ALA A 79 -8.13 3.48 4.91
N ILE A 80 -8.06 3.91 6.18
CA ILE A 80 -9.15 3.73 7.16
C ILE A 80 -10.42 4.47 6.72
N VAL A 81 -10.27 5.71 6.22
CA VAL A 81 -11.40 6.51 5.74
C VAL A 81 -12.04 5.91 4.49
N LEU A 82 -11.23 5.39 3.57
CA LEU A 82 -11.72 4.86 2.28
C LEU A 82 -12.19 3.41 2.35
N LEU A 83 -11.75 2.65 3.36
CA LEU A 83 -12.10 1.23 3.49
C LEU A 83 -13.61 0.95 3.45
N PRO A 84 -14.49 1.67 4.18
CA PRO A 84 -15.92 1.43 4.13
C PRO A 84 -16.53 1.63 2.73
N VAL A 85 -16.00 2.60 1.98
CA VAL A 85 -16.45 2.89 0.61
C VAL A 85 -16.18 1.71 -0.32
N TRP A 86 -14.95 1.18 -0.28
CA TRP A 86 -14.57 0.04 -1.13
C TRP A 86 -15.16 -1.29 -0.65
N GLU A 87 -15.35 -1.44 0.66
CA GLU A 87 -15.97 -2.64 1.20
C GLU A 87 -17.42 -2.77 0.75
N ALA A 88 -18.16 -1.65 0.65
CA ALA A 88 -19.52 -1.63 0.14
C ALA A 88 -19.65 -2.07 -1.33
N ASP A 89 -18.63 -1.79 -2.14
CA ASP A 89 -18.60 -2.16 -3.57
C ASP A 89 -17.99 -3.55 -3.84
N SER A 90 -17.36 -4.15 -2.84
CA SER A 90 -16.62 -5.40 -3.03
C SER A 90 -17.55 -6.58 -3.26
N PRO A 91 -17.38 -7.37 -4.34
CA PRO A 91 -18.18 -8.56 -4.60
C PRO A 91 -18.11 -9.55 -3.41
N PRO A 92 -19.20 -10.24 -3.08
CA PRO A 92 -19.22 -11.20 -1.97
C PRO A 92 -18.22 -12.35 -2.16
N GLN A 93 -17.78 -12.65 -3.38
CA GLN A 93 -16.80 -13.69 -3.73
C GLN A 93 -15.35 -13.21 -3.61
N SER A 94 -15.10 -11.94 -3.34
CA SER A 94 -13.76 -11.41 -3.09
C SER A 94 -13.38 -11.65 -1.63
N TYR A 95 -12.27 -12.36 -1.38
CA TYR A 95 -11.84 -12.73 -0.02
C TYR A 95 -10.53 -12.07 0.40
N ALA A 96 -9.65 -11.75 -0.55
CA ALA A 96 -8.33 -11.22 -0.25
C ALA A 96 -8.38 -9.78 0.28
N TYR A 97 -7.56 -9.49 1.31
CA TYR A 97 -7.35 -8.16 1.89
C TYR A 97 -8.61 -7.45 2.43
N ARG A 98 -9.68 -8.18 2.68
CA ARG A 98 -10.94 -7.64 3.21
C ARG A 98 -11.11 -7.93 4.71
N PRO A 99 -11.70 -6.98 5.47
CA PRO A 99 -12.03 -7.22 6.87
C PRO A 99 -12.96 -8.41 7.02
N LYS A 100 -12.71 -9.25 8.04
CA LYS A 100 -13.53 -10.44 8.34
C LYS A 100 -13.62 -11.48 7.22
N ARG A 101 -12.76 -11.40 6.19
CA ARG A 101 -12.61 -12.38 5.12
C ARG A 101 -11.27 -13.10 5.26
N ASN A 102 -11.23 -14.38 4.91
CA ASN A 102 -10.02 -15.20 4.99
C ASN A 102 -10.00 -16.31 3.93
N ALA A 103 -8.85 -16.96 3.80
CA ALA A 103 -8.65 -18.03 2.83
C ALA A 103 -9.54 -19.25 3.10
N GLN A 104 -9.83 -19.56 4.37
CA GLN A 104 -10.72 -20.67 4.73
C GLN A 104 -12.13 -20.48 4.17
N GLN A 105 -12.69 -19.29 4.29
CA GLN A 105 -14.00 -18.96 3.71
C GLN A 105 -14.01 -19.08 2.19
N ALA A 106 -12.89 -18.73 1.51
CA ALA A 106 -12.75 -18.91 0.06
C ALA A 106 -12.77 -20.43 -0.30
N MET A 107 -12.02 -21.25 0.44
CA MET A 107 -11.99 -22.70 0.26
C MET A 107 -13.36 -23.34 0.49
N ASP A 108 -14.07 -22.89 1.52
CA ASP A 108 -15.43 -23.39 1.82
C ASP A 108 -16.41 -23.04 0.68
N ALA A 109 -16.30 -21.85 0.10
CA ALA A 109 -17.12 -21.45 -1.05
C ALA A 109 -16.85 -22.29 -2.28
N ILE A 110 -15.55 -22.57 -2.58
CA ILE A 110 -15.13 -23.48 -3.66
C ILE A 110 -15.66 -24.88 -3.43
N SER A 111 -15.48 -25.44 -2.23
CA SER A 111 -15.95 -26.79 -1.86
C SER A 111 -17.46 -26.91 -2.02
N LYS A 112 -18.22 -25.88 -1.62
CA LYS A 112 -19.68 -25.82 -1.80
C LYS A 112 -20.06 -25.81 -3.28
N ALA A 113 -19.34 -25.04 -4.11
CA ALA A 113 -19.60 -24.99 -5.53
C ALA A 113 -19.35 -26.35 -6.22
N LEU A 114 -18.25 -27.04 -5.88
CA LEU A 114 -17.93 -28.38 -6.39
C LEU A 114 -19.01 -29.40 -6.01
N ARG A 115 -19.43 -29.40 -4.75
CA ARG A 115 -20.51 -30.30 -4.26
C ARG A 115 -21.88 -30.03 -4.92
N SER A 116 -22.09 -28.81 -5.42
CA SER A 116 -23.31 -28.45 -6.19
C SER A 116 -23.24 -28.80 -7.68
N GLY A 117 -22.22 -29.53 -8.11
CA GLY A 117 -22.04 -30.01 -9.48
C GLY A 117 -21.28 -29.05 -10.42
N ARG A 118 -20.70 -27.96 -9.90
CA ARG A 118 -19.85 -27.05 -10.67
C ARG A 118 -18.42 -27.57 -10.65
N THR A 119 -18.08 -28.46 -11.57
CA THR A 119 -16.79 -29.16 -11.62
C THR A 119 -15.76 -28.52 -12.56
N GLU A 120 -16.22 -27.65 -13.46
CA GLU A 120 -15.32 -26.92 -14.36
C GLU A 120 -14.65 -25.75 -13.63
N VAL A 121 -13.32 -25.68 -13.67
CA VAL A 121 -12.51 -24.66 -13.00
C VAL A 121 -11.70 -23.89 -14.03
N ILE A 122 -11.81 -22.57 -14.01
CA ILE A 122 -10.93 -21.67 -14.77
C ILE A 122 -10.03 -20.97 -13.77
N ASP A 123 -8.72 -21.19 -13.87
CA ASP A 123 -7.71 -20.44 -13.12
C ASP A 123 -7.11 -19.34 -13.98
N ALA A 124 -7.16 -18.11 -13.49
CA ALA A 124 -6.66 -16.94 -14.21
C ALA A 124 -5.83 -16.03 -13.28
N ASP A 125 -4.64 -15.66 -13.73
CA ASP A 125 -3.74 -14.73 -13.03
C ASP A 125 -3.21 -13.64 -13.97
N LEU A 126 -3.00 -12.44 -13.42
CA LEU A 126 -2.48 -11.30 -14.15
C LEU A 126 -0.98 -11.12 -13.87
N SER A 127 -0.15 -11.49 -14.82
CA SER A 127 1.30 -11.34 -14.70
C SER A 127 1.70 -9.85 -14.61
N GLY A 128 2.50 -9.51 -13.59
CA GLY A 128 3.04 -8.16 -13.40
C GLY A 128 1.97 -7.07 -13.23
N TYR A 129 0.77 -7.43 -12.77
CA TYR A 129 -0.37 -6.52 -12.69
C TYR A 129 -0.03 -5.22 -11.96
N PHE A 130 0.49 -5.31 -10.73
CA PHE A 130 0.80 -4.12 -9.92
C PHE A 130 1.85 -3.20 -10.54
N ASP A 131 2.77 -3.72 -11.32
CA ASP A 131 3.83 -2.93 -11.96
C ASP A 131 3.36 -2.28 -13.28
N SER A 132 2.23 -2.76 -13.83
CA SER A 132 1.72 -2.33 -15.13
C SER A 132 0.55 -1.35 -15.07
N ILE A 133 -0.09 -1.15 -13.91
CA ILE A 133 -1.31 -0.32 -13.76
C ILE A 133 -1.04 1.12 -14.24
N PRO A 134 -1.78 1.63 -15.25
CA PRO A 134 -1.65 3.03 -15.65
C PRO A 134 -2.23 3.96 -14.59
N HIS A 135 -1.46 4.95 -14.13
CA HIS A 135 -1.88 5.85 -13.04
C HIS A 135 -3.13 6.67 -13.38
N ARG A 136 -3.30 7.04 -14.66
CA ARG A 136 -4.46 7.83 -15.12
C ARG A 136 -5.76 7.06 -14.93
N GLU A 137 -5.79 5.81 -15.39
CA GLU A 137 -6.95 4.93 -15.33
C GLU A 137 -7.29 4.58 -13.89
N LEU A 138 -6.27 4.26 -13.07
CA LEU A 138 -6.45 4.00 -11.65
C LEU A 138 -7.07 5.22 -10.94
N LEU A 139 -6.52 6.41 -11.14
CA LEU A 139 -7.05 7.63 -10.53
C LEU A 139 -8.48 7.96 -11.00
N ARG A 140 -8.82 7.64 -12.26
CA ARG A 140 -10.17 7.82 -12.77
C ARG A 140 -11.17 6.85 -12.12
N LEU A 141 -10.76 5.61 -11.84
CA LEU A 141 -11.58 4.65 -11.11
C LEU A 141 -11.78 5.09 -9.65
N VAL A 142 -10.71 5.51 -8.97
CA VAL A 142 -10.80 6.03 -7.60
C VAL A 142 -11.72 7.25 -7.54
N ALA A 143 -11.63 8.16 -8.51
CA ALA A 143 -12.45 9.37 -8.56
C ALA A 143 -13.95 9.11 -8.75
N ARG A 144 -14.36 7.89 -9.17
CA ARG A 144 -15.77 7.50 -9.21
C ARG A 144 -16.39 7.39 -7.82
N ARG A 145 -15.59 7.15 -6.80
CA ARG A 145 -16.01 6.92 -5.40
C ARG A 145 -15.51 7.98 -4.44
N VAL A 146 -14.44 8.66 -4.78
CA VAL A 146 -13.78 9.66 -3.94
C VAL A 146 -13.86 11.01 -4.63
N SER A 147 -14.71 11.90 -4.12
CA SER A 147 -14.88 13.26 -4.65
C SER A 147 -13.90 14.27 -4.02
N ASP A 148 -13.28 13.94 -2.88
CA ASP A 148 -12.33 14.84 -2.21
C ASP A 148 -11.04 14.97 -3.02
N GLY A 149 -10.83 16.16 -3.59
CA GLY A 149 -9.65 16.46 -4.40
C GLY A 149 -8.33 16.41 -3.62
N ARG A 150 -8.35 16.58 -2.28
CA ARG A 150 -7.15 16.47 -1.44
C ARG A 150 -6.71 15.01 -1.30
N ILE A 151 -7.65 14.10 -1.07
CA ILE A 151 -7.38 12.65 -1.04
C ILE A 151 -6.87 12.19 -2.41
N LEU A 152 -7.50 12.60 -3.50
CA LEU A 152 -7.05 12.27 -4.86
C LEU A 152 -5.63 12.80 -5.13
N ALA A 153 -5.30 14.01 -4.65
CA ALA A 153 -3.96 14.58 -4.78
C ALA A 153 -2.92 13.77 -3.99
N LEU A 154 -3.24 13.30 -2.77
CA LEU A 154 -2.37 12.43 -1.98
C LEU A 154 -2.12 11.10 -2.69
N ILE A 155 -3.17 10.43 -3.16
CA ILE A 155 -3.04 9.15 -3.89
C ILE A 155 -2.16 9.35 -5.15
N LYS A 156 -2.40 10.42 -5.91
CA LYS A 156 -1.57 10.75 -7.07
C LYS A 156 -0.11 10.99 -6.71
N ALA A 157 0.15 11.66 -5.59
CA ALA A 157 1.51 11.92 -5.11
C ALA A 157 2.22 10.61 -4.72
N TRP A 158 1.56 9.70 -4.02
CA TRP A 158 2.12 8.38 -3.68
C TRP A 158 2.40 7.52 -4.91
N LEU A 159 1.50 7.50 -5.88
CA LEU A 159 1.70 6.77 -7.14
C LEU A 159 2.93 7.28 -7.91
N ARG A 160 3.22 8.59 -7.84
CA ARG A 160 4.33 9.24 -8.54
C ARG A 160 5.61 9.36 -7.72
N ALA A 161 5.59 8.90 -6.46
CA ALA A 161 6.76 8.96 -5.59
C ALA A 161 7.97 8.31 -6.26
N PRO A 162 9.14 8.98 -6.30
CA PRO A 162 10.35 8.38 -6.85
C PRO A 162 10.73 7.10 -6.09
N ILE A 163 11.33 6.16 -6.79
CA ILE A 163 11.83 4.92 -6.22
C ILE A 163 13.34 5.03 -6.09
N VAL A 164 13.83 4.79 -4.88
CA VAL A 164 15.26 4.80 -4.54
C VAL A 164 15.71 3.36 -4.28
N GLU A 165 16.63 2.88 -5.10
CA GLU A 165 17.22 1.55 -4.97
C GLU A 165 18.74 1.68 -4.77
N ARG A 166 19.27 1.02 -3.76
CA ARG A 166 20.71 0.93 -3.53
C ARG A 166 21.22 -0.38 -4.11
N ASP A 167 22.17 -0.29 -5.01
CA ASP A 167 22.86 -1.45 -5.56
C ASP A 167 23.72 -2.10 -4.46
N PRO A 168 23.48 -3.36 -4.08
CA PRO A 168 24.23 -4.03 -3.03
C PRO A 168 25.69 -4.29 -3.40
N ALA A 169 26.04 -4.42 -4.70
CA ALA A 169 27.39 -4.70 -5.15
C ALA A 169 28.26 -3.44 -5.20
N THR A 170 27.70 -2.34 -5.70
CA THR A 170 28.46 -1.08 -5.91
C THR A 170 28.21 -0.03 -4.83
N GLY A 171 27.18 -0.21 -3.99
CA GLY A 171 26.73 0.77 -3.00
C GLY A 171 26.08 2.03 -3.62
N ARG A 172 26.01 2.12 -4.97
CA ARG A 172 25.43 3.28 -5.66
C ARG A 172 23.91 3.33 -5.49
N THR A 173 23.41 4.54 -5.38
CA THR A 173 21.97 4.80 -5.28
C THR A 173 21.42 5.24 -6.62
N HIS A 174 20.38 4.54 -7.07
CA HIS A 174 19.64 4.87 -8.29
C HIS A 174 18.27 5.43 -7.92
N ILE A 175 17.89 6.54 -8.54
CA ILE A 175 16.57 7.17 -8.35
C ILE A 175 15.81 7.06 -9.67
N THR A 176 14.66 6.40 -9.62
CA THR A 176 13.81 6.19 -10.80
C THR A 176 12.44 6.80 -10.56
N GLY A 177 11.95 7.58 -11.52
CA GLY A 177 10.59 8.12 -11.46
C GLY A 177 9.55 7.00 -11.68
N ASN A 178 8.46 7.02 -10.91
CA ASN A 178 7.37 6.07 -11.06
C ASN A 178 6.29 6.61 -12.00
N ARG A 179 6.19 6.07 -13.23
CA ARG A 179 5.23 6.51 -14.26
C ARG A 179 4.03 5.58 -14.42
N ARG A 180 4.10 4.35 -13.91
CA ARG A 180 3.02 3.35 -13.88
C ARG A 180 3.27 2.35 -12.76
N GLY A 181 2.23 1.62 -12.39
CA GLY A 181 2.29 0.63 -11.32
C GLY A 181 2.19 1.25 -9.92
N THR A 182 2.04 0.37 -8.95
CA THR A 182 2.03 0.72 -7.53
C THR A 182 3.20 0.03 -6.84
N PRO A 183 4.01 0.74 -6.02
CA PRO A 183 5.08 0.09 -5.27
C PRO A 183 4.49 -1.01 -4.37
N GLN A 184 4.92 -2.26 -4.59
CA GLN A 184 4.50 -3.37 -3.73
C GLN A 184 5.03 -3.15 -2.31
N GLY A 185 4.17 -3.26 -1.29
CA GLY A 185 4.52 -3.05 0.12
C GLY A 185 4.04 -1.72 0.72
N GLY A 186 3.45 -0.84 -0.06
CA GLY A 186 2.72 0.33 0.46
C GLY A 186 1.44 -0.10 1.19
N VAL A 187 1.05 0.63 2.24
CA VAL A 187 -0.15 0.33 3.06
C VAL A 187 -1.43 0.32 2.22
N ILE A 188 -1.48 1.10 1.16
CA ILE A 188 -2.64 1.27 0.28
C ILE A 188 -2.63 0.31 -0.92
N SER A 189 -1.46 -0.30 -1.25
CA SER A 189 -1.26 -1.17 -2.42
C SER A 189 -2.07 -2.49 -2.42
N PRO A 190 -2.29 -3.18 -1.29
CA PRO A 190 -2.96 -4.48 -1.30
C PRO A 190 -4.48 -4.39 -1.34
N ARG A 191 -5.06 -3.19 -1.33
CA ARG A 191 -6.51 -3.06 -1.30
C ARG A 191 -7.06 -2.94 -2.71
N PRO A 192 -7.95 -3.85 -3.14
CA PRO A 192 -8.57 -3.77 -4.45
C PRO A 192 -9.38 -2.47 -4.56
N VAL A 193 -9.18 -1.79 -5.65
CA VAL A 193 -10.04 -0.68 -6.10
C VAL A 193 -11.13 -1.25 -6.99
#